data_d07186478f7d41db66927d382786c152
#
_entry.id   d07186478f7d41db66927d382786c152
#
_cell.length_a   1.000
_cell.length_b   1.000
_cell.length_c   1.000
_cell.angle_alpha   90.00
_cell.angle_beta   90.00
_cell.angle_gamma   90.00
#
_symmetry.space_group_name_H-M   'P 1'
#
loop_
_entity.id
_entity.type
_entity.pdbx_description
1 polymer ?
#
loop_
_entity_poly.entity_id
_entity_poly.type
_entity_poly.pdbx_seq_one_letter_code
_entity_poly.pdbx_strand_id
1 'polypeptide(L)'
;YPELFAAGAIMAGTPFRSASSLQEGFIAMFKGISKPAEEWAKLVHDQQPGYTGRYPALIIFHGDEDRTVKQSNMHEIVKQFTEIHATDQEADHTGIIKRHRYSAFHDAYGRTVVETWQIKGMGHKYAVDPGNESDQGGKTGTFASSAGLYSAYYSLISWKLIEQMR
;
A
#
# COMPACT_ATOMS: atom_id res chain seq x y z
N TYR A 1 -16.84 -1.01 -5.08
CA TYR A 1 -17.08 0.12 -6.01
C TYR A 1 -15.79 0.54 -6.72
N PRO A 2 -15.09 -0.38 -7.43
CA PRO A 2 -13.84 -0.05 -8.09
C PRO A 2 -14.02 0.99 -9.21
N GLU A 3 -15.23 1.13 -9.75
CA GLU A 3 -15.59 2.11 -10.77
C GLU A 3 -15.59 3.56 -10.27
N LEU A 4 -15.63 3.77 -8.95
CA LEU A 4 -15.66 5.11 -8.35
C LEU A 4 -14.27 5.63 -7.96
N PHE A 5 -13.28 4.76 -7.86
CA PHE A 5 -11.97 5.11 -7.36
C PHE A 5 -10.88 4.86 -8.40
N ALA A 6 -10.07 5.87 -8.68
CA ALA A 6 -8.91 5.72 -9.57
C ALA A 6 -7.69 5.12 -8.86
N ALA A 7 -7.53 5.43 -7.58
CA ALA A 7 -6.40 5.00 -6.77
C ALA A 7 -6.73 5.04 -5.27
N GLY A 8 -5.90 4.39 -4.45
CA GLY A 8 -6.00 4.38 -3.00
C GLY A 8 -4.65 4.28 -2.31
N ALA A 9 -4.59 4.69 -1.04
CA ALA A 9 -3.42 4.51 -0.18
C ALA A 9 -3.78 3.63 1.02
N ILE A 10 -2.90 2.67 1.34
CA ILE A 10 -3.03 1.81 2.51
C ILE A 10 -1.89 2.13 3.48
N MET A 11 -2.26 2.44 4.72
CA MET A 11 -1.31 2.69 5.80
C MET A 11 -1.35 1.52 6.78
N ALA A 12 -0.29 0.71 6.82
CA ALA A 12 -0.15 -0.41 7.75
C ALA A 12 -1.41 -1.31 7.82
N GLY A 13 -1.97 -1.66 6.65
CA GLY A 13 -3.20 -2.44 6.53
C GLY A 13 -2.99 -3.93 6.33
N THR A 14 -4.10 -4.64 6.16
CA THR A 14 -4.15 -6.06 5.79
C THR A 14 -4.82 -6.23 4.42
N PRO A 15 -4.68 -7.37 3.73
CA PRO A 15 -5.38 -7.64 2.49
C PRO A 15 -6.90 -7.51 2.64
N PHE A 16 -7.56 -7.10 1.56
CA PHE A 16 -9.02 -7.06 1.53
C PHE A 16 -9.60 -8.44 1.83
N ARG A 17 -10.56 -8.48 2.77
CA ARG A 17 -11.20 -9.73 3.25
C ARG A 17 -10.22 -10.75 3.84
N SER A 18 -9.15 -10.28 4.44
CA SER A 18 -8.25 -11.15 5.23
C SER A 18 -8.91 -11.72 6.49
N ALA A 19 -10.06 -11.17 6.90
CA ALA A 19 -10.82 -11.61 8.06
C ALA A 19 -12.30 -11.41 7.84
N SER A 20 -13.12 -12.31 8.40
CA SER A 20 -14.60 -12.26 8.45
C SER A 20 -15.14 -12.20 9.89
N SER A 21 -14.27 -12.32 10.87
CA SER A 21 -14.59 -12.24 12.29
C SER A 21 -13.52 -11.43 13.04
N LEU A 22 -13.84 -10.98 14.25
CA LEU A 22 -12.91 -10.27 15.12
C LEU A 22 -11.66 -11.11 15.42
N GLN A 23 -11.84 -12.42 15.70
CA GLN A 23 -10.75 -13.33 15.99
C GLN A 23 -9.81 -13.46 14.78
N GLU A 24 -10.36 -13.64 13.57
CA GLU A 24 -9.57 -13.69 12.34
C GLU A 24 -8.86 -12.36 12.09
N GLY A 25 -9.50 -11.23 12.41
CA GLY A 25 -8.89 -9.91 12.33
C GLY A 25 -7.62 -9.81 13.18
N PHE A 26 -7.66 -10.26 14.41
CA PHE A 26 -6.46 -10.32 15.27
C PHE A 26 -5.38 -11.25 14.69
N ILE A 27 -5.76 -12.40 14.14
CA ILE A 27 -4.80 -13.30 13.49
C ILE A 27 -4.17 -12.62 12.29
N ALA A 28 -4.97 -12.00 11.42
CA ALA A 28 -4.49 -11.28 10.25
C ALA A 28 -3.50 -10.16 10.63
N MET A 29 -3.83 -9.38 11.66
CA MET A 29 -2.97 -8.29 12.14
C MET A 29 -1.66 -8.81 12.74
N PHE A 30 -1.74 -9.65 13.75
CA PHE A 30 -0.56 -10.00 14.57
C PHE A 30 0.28 -11.14 14.02
N LYS A 31 -0.31 -12.08 13.27
CA LYS A 31 0.40 -13.22 12.69
C LYS A 31 0.62 -13.08 11.18
N GLY A 32 -0.29 -12.36 10.52
CA GLY A 32 -0.44 -12.39 9.08
C GLY A 32 -1.15 -13.65 8.61
N ILE A 33 -1.79 -13.58 7.47
CA ILE A 33 -2.40 -14.70 6.76
C ILE A 33 -1.80 -14.72 5.37
N SER A 34 -1.29 -15.85 4.93
CA SER A 34 -0.76 -16.00 3.57
C SER A 34 -1.67 -16.89 2.73
N LYS A 35 -1.92 -16.46 1.50
CA LYS A 35 -2.67 -17.18 0.47
C LYS A 35 -1.96 -17.08 -0.88
N PRO A 36 -2.26 -17.99 -1.82
CA PRO A 36 -1.95 -17.79 -3.23
C PRO A 36 -2.56 -16.49 -3.75
N ALA A 37 -1.94 -15.87 -4.74
CA ALA A 37 -2.40 -14.60 -5.31
C ALA A 37 -3.81 -14.71 -5.89
N GLU A 38 -4.10 -15.82 -6.58
CA GLU A 38 -5.39 -16.10 -7.19
C GLU A 38 -6.52 -16.19 -6.14
N GLU A 39 -6.23 -16.77 -4.96
CA GLU A 39 -7.20 -16.82 -3.87
C GLU A 39 -7.48 -15.43 -3.31
N TRP A 40 -6.44 -14.59 -3.17
CA TRP A 40 -6.58 -13.21 -2.76
C TRP A 40 -7.38 -12.39 -3.77
N ALA A 41 -7.08 -12.50 -5.05
CA ALA A 41 -7.81 -11.80 -6.12
C ALA A 41 -9.28 -12.22 -6.19
N LYS A 42 -9.55 -13.52 -6.03
CA LYS A 42 -10.92 -14.04 -6.00
C LYS A 42 -11.79 -13.35 -4.94
N LEU A 43 -11.25 -13.05 -3.76
CA LEU A 43 -12.00 -12.33 -2.72
C LEU A 43 -12.45 -10.93 -3.17
N VAL A 44 -11.67 -10.29 -4.03
CA VAL A 44 -12.01 -8.99 -4.63
C VAL A 44 -13.05 -9.16 -5.72
N HIS A 45 -12.84 -10.08 -6.66
CA HIS A 45 -13.75 -10.34 -7.78
C HIS A 45 -15.15 -10.79 -7.33
N ASP A 46 -15.22 -11.58 -6.27
CA ASP A 46 -16.49 -12.05 -5.69
C ASP A 46 -17.37 -10.90 -5.13
N GLN A 47 -16.80 -9.69 -4.92
CA GLN A 47 -17.59 -8.55 -4.44
C GLN A 47 -18.36 -7.84 -5.56
N GLN A 48 -17.89 -7.94 -6.77
CA GLN A 48 -18.53 -7.34 -7.94
C GLN A 48 -18.41 -8.29 -9.14
N PRO A 49 -19.18 -9.37 -9.12
CA PRO A 49 -19.14 -10.36 -10.19
C PRO A 49 -19.44 -9.71 -11.55
N GLY A 50 -18.62 -10.03 -12.55
CA GLY A 50 -18.76 -9.48 -13.90
C GLY A 50 -18.19 -8.08 -14.10
N TYR A 51 -17.54 -7.47 -13.10
CA TYR A 51 -16.80 -6.23 -13.32
C TYR A 51 -15.60 -6.47 -14.22
N THR A 52 -15.56 -5.78 -15.35
CA THR A 52 -14.49 -5.85 -16.35
C THR A 52 -13.72 -4.54 -16.47
N GLY A 53 -14.09 -3.55 -15.64
CA GLY A 53 -13.39 -2.27 -15.59
C GLY A 53 -12.04 -2.37 -14.87
N ARG A 54 -11.35 -1.26 -14.85
CA ARG A 54 -10.05 -1.15 -14.21
C ARG A 54 -10.18 -0.99 -12.71
N TYR A 55 -9.45 -1.80 -11.95
CA TYR A 55 -9.32 -1.63 -10.52
C TYR A 55 -8.43 -0.42 -10.16
N PRO A 56 -8.63 0.20 -8.97
CA PRO A 56 -7.79 1.30 -8.49
C PRO A 56 -6.33 0.88 -8.34
N ALA A 57 -5.40 1.77 -8.70
CA ALA A 57 -4.00 1.59 -8.34
C ALA A 57 -3.81 1.79 -6.83
N LEU A 58 -2.84 1.09 -6.24
CA LEU A 58 -2.55 1.20 -4.81
C LEU A 58 -1.14 1.69 -4.53
N ILE A 59 -1.04 2.53 -3.48
CA ILE A 59 0.22 2.81 -2.80
C ILE A 59 0.13 2.35 -1.34
N ILE A 60 1.13 1.61 -0.88
CA ILE A 60 1.12 0.96 0.43
C ILE A 60 2.30 1.46 1.24
N PHE A 61 2.03 2.00 2.43
CA PHE A 61 3.05 2.41 3.40
C PHE A 61 3.00 1.50 4.62
N HIS A 62 4.14 0.96 5.02
CA HIS A 62 4.23 0.07 6.18
C HIS A 62 5.54 0.27 6.93
N GLY A 63 5.47 0.45 8.24
CA GLY A 63 6.65 0.54 9.09
C GLY A 63 7.36 -0.81 9.24
N ASP A 64 8.68 -0.83 9.18
CA ASP A 64 9.46 -2.06 9.34
C ASP A 64 9.56 -2.53 10.80
N GLU A 65 9.17 -1.67 11.76
CA GLU A 65 9.06 -1.99 13.18
C GLU A 65 7.60 -2.11 13.66
N ASP A 66 6.64 -2.28 12.73
CA ASP A 66 5.23 -2.42 13.09
C ASP A 66 4.99 -3.76 13.83
N ARG A 67 4.58 -3.64 15.09
CA ARG A 67 4.25 -4.77 15.96
C ARG A 67 2.75 -5.00 16.12
N THR A 68 1.93 -4.13 15.55
CA THR A 68 0.47 -4.21 15.60
C THR A 68 -0.08 -4.90 14.36
N VAL A 69 0.33 -4.45 13.18
CA VAL A 69 0.02 -5.12 11.92
C VAL A 69 1.32 -5.62 11.31
N LYS A 70 1.47 -6.92 11.28
CA LYS A 70 2.70 -7.54 10.81
C LYS A 70 3.01 -7.13 9.37
N GLN A 71 4.26 -6.74 9.12
CA GLN A 71 4.70 -6.25 7.81
C GLN A 71 4.46 -7.24 6.67
N SER A 72 4.40 -8.55 6.94
CA SER A 72 4.06 -9.55 5.93
C SER A 72 2.70 -9.26 5.24
N ASN A 73 1.79 -8.53 5.89
CA ASN A 73 0.53 -8.13 5.26
C ASN A 73 0.74 -7.22 4.05
N MET A 74 1.79 -6.40 4.03
CA MET A 74 2.12 -5.59 2.86
C MET A 74 2.38 -6.47 1.64
N HIS A 75 3.15 -7.57 1.80
CA HIS A 75 3.41 -8.51 0.71
C HIS A 75 2.15 -9.24 0.24
N GLU A 76 1.25 -9.56 1.16
CA GLU A 76 -0.03 -10.19 0.80
C GLU A 76 -0.96 -9.22 0.07
N ILE A 77 -0.93 -7.91 0.40
CA ILE A 77 -1.64 -6.88 -0.38
C ILE A 77 -1.03 -6.76 -1.78
N VAL A 78 0.29 -6.82 -1.91
CA VAL A 78 0.96 -6.85 -3.23
C VAL A 78 0.44 -8.02 -4.05
N LYS A 79 0.46 -9.26 -3.53
CA LYS A 79 -0.10 -10.43 -4.22
C LYS A 79 -1.54 -10.19 -4.68
N GLN A 80 -2.39 -9.67 -3.78
CA GLN A 80 -3.79 -9.44 -4.09
C GLN A 80 -3.96 -8.44 -5.24
N PHE A 81 -3.23 -7.31 -5.19
CA PHE A 81 -3.43 -6.25 -6.16
C PHE A 81 -2.64 -6.43 -7.46
N THR A 82 -1.49 -7.07 -7.45
CA THR A 82 -0.81 -7.44 -8.70
C THR A 82 -1.64 -8.45 -9.49
N GLU A 83 -2.23 -9.44 -8.81
CA GLU A 83 -3.08 -10.44 -9.46
C GLU A 83 -4.34 -9.83 -10.09
N ILE A 84 -5.06 -8.94 -9.39
CA ILE A 84 -6.25 -8.30 -9.98
C ILE A 84 -5.92 -7.34 -11.14
N HIS A 85 -4.67 -6.91 -11.25
CA HIS A 85 -4.17 -6.11 -12.37
C HIS A 85 -3.52 -6.96 -13.46
N ALA A 86 -3.52 -8.28 -13.32
CA ALA A 86 -2.91 -9.24 -14.23
C ALA A 86 -1.42 -8.93 -14.49
N THR A 87 -0.68 -8.58 -13.43
CA THR A 87 0.78 -8.41 -13.46
C THR A 87 1.45 -9.39 -12.49
N ASP A 88 2.73 -9.65 -12.69
CA ASP A 88 3.49 -10.52 -11.81
C ASP A 88 3.81 -9.85 -10.46
N GLN A 89 4.48 -10.58 -9.58
CA GLN A 89 4.84 -10.13 -8.24
C GLN A 89 6.32 -9.69 -8.16
N GLU A 90 6.99 -9.57 -9.29
CA GLU A 90 8.34 -9.03 -9.38
C GLU A 90 8.27 -7.51 -9.57
N ALA A 91 9.01 -6.78 -8.74
CA ALA A 91 8.98 -5.32 -8.83
C ALA A 91 9.79 -4.84 -10.04
N ASP A 92 9.16 -4.05 -10.91
CA ASP A 92 9.81 -3.43 -12.06
C ASP A 92 10.83 -2.37 -11.64
N HIS A 93 10.55 -1.67 -10.53
CA HIS A 93 11.47 -0.71 -9.93
C HIS A 93 11.60 -0.93 -8.44
N THR A 94 12.85 -0.85 -7.97
CA THR A 94 13.17 -0.86 -6.56
C THR A 94 14.20 0.22 -6.24
N GLY A 95 14.18 0.75 -5.03
CA GLY A 95 15.13 1.76 -4.63
C GLY A 95 15.07 2.13 -3.16
N ILE A 96 15.94 3.05 -2.78
CA ILE A 96 15.93 3.69 -1.47
C ILE A 96 15.75 5.19 -1.70
N ILE A 97 14.64 5.72 -1.18
CA ILE A 97 14.29 7.14 -1.24
C ILE A 97 14.18 7.65 0.20
N LYS A 98 14.91 8.71 0.55
CA LYS A 98 14.95 9.26 1.93
C LYS A 98 15.13 8.15 2.99
N ARG A 99 16.02 7.15 2.77
CA ARG A 99 16.29 5.97 3.62
C ARG A 99 15.22 4.86 3.65
N HIS A 100 14.07 5.04 3.00
CA HIS A 100 12.98 4.07 2.96
C HIS A 100 13.07 3.22 1.71
N ARG A 101 12.69 1.95 1.81
CA ARG A 101 12.64 1.08 0.64
C ARG A 101 11.37 1.36 -0.15
N TYR A 102 11.54 1.47 -1.44
CA TYR A 102 10.48 1.68 -2.42
C TYR A 102 10.48 0.56 -3.43
N SER A 103 9.29 0.10 -3.85
CA SER A 103 9.12 -0.78 -4.98
C SER A 103 7.87 -0.39 -5.76
N ALA A 104 7.90 -0.57 -7.08
CA ALA A 104 6.77 -0.34 -7.96
C ALA A 104 6.57 -1.53 -8.90
N PHE A 105 5.31 -1.84 -9.15
CA PHE A 105 4.84 -2.92 -10.01
C PHE A 105 3.99 -2.33 -11.13
N HIS A 106 4.28 -2.71 -12.37
CA HIS A 106 3.64 -2.17 -13.54
C HIS A 106 2.76 -3.20 -14.23
N ASP A 107 1.70 -2.74 -14.86
CA ASP A 107 0.93 -3.57 -15.78
C ASP A 107 1.61 -3.67 -17.16
N ALA A 108 1.05 -4.49 -18.04
CA ALA A 108 1.56 -4.71 -19.39
C ALA A 108 1.65 -3.43 -20.26
N TYR A 109 1.05 -2.33 -19.82
CA TYR A 109 1.09 -1.04 -20.49
C TYR A 109 2.11 -0.07 -19.85
N GLY A 110 2.91 -0.54 -18.91
CA GLY A 110 3.90 0.26 -18.18
C GLY A 110 3.29 1.25 -17.17
N ARG A 111 2.04 1.02 -16.73
CA ARG A 111 1.39 1.86 -15.73
C ARG A 111 1.63 1.28 -14.35
N THR A 112 2.06 2.09 -13.42
CA THR A 112 2.19 1.68 -12.01
C THR A 112 0.82 1.34 -11.45
N VAL A 113 0.65 0.10 -10.98
CA VAL A 113 -0.59 -0.41 -10.40
C VAL A 113 -0.49 -0.68 -8.91
N VAL A 114 0.72 -0.99 -8.42
CA VAL A 114 1.01 -1.13 -7.00
C VAL A 114 2.34 -0.45 -6.70
N GLU A 115 2.39 0.29 -5.59
CA GLU A 115 3.63 0.81 -5.01
C GLU A 115 3.73 0.41 -3.55
N THR A 116 4.94 0.15 -3.07
CA THR A 116 5.20 -0.12 -1.67
C THR A 116 6.28 0.78 -1.11
N TRP A 117 6.06 1.23 0.13
CA TRP A 117 7.01 2.01 0.91
C TRP A 117 7.20 1.35 2.27
N GLN A 118 8.36 0.73 2.46
CA GLN A 118 8.78 0.22 3.76
C GLN A 118 9.46 1.34 4.54
N ILE A 119 8.77 1.86 5.56
CA ILE A 119 9.21 3.03 6.31
C ILE A 119 10.14 2.59 7.43
N LYS A 120 11.42 2.91 7.28
CA LYS A 120 12.48 2.51 8.22
C LYS A 120 12.29 3.12 9.60
N GLY A 121 12.33 2.27 10.64
CA GLY A 121 12.23 2.65 12.05
C GLY A 121 10.84 3.10 12.47
N MET A 122 9.80 2.81 11.68
CA MET A 122 8.43 3.20 12.00
C MET A 122 7.61 2.00 12.49
N GLY A 123 6.87 2.20 13.57
CA GLY A 123 5.85 1.27 14.04
C GLY A 123 4.52 1.43 13.30
N HIS A 124 3.41 1.05 13.98
CA HIS A 124 2.05 1.18 13.44
C HIS A 124 1.57 2.63 13.45
N LYS A 125 2.01 3.40 12.46
CA LYS A 125 1.75 4.84 12.37
C LYS A 125 1.65 5.32 10.92
N TYR A 126 1.10 6.51 10.77
CA TYR A 126 1.11 7.29 9.54
C TYR A 126 2.45 8.03 9.42
N ALA A 127 3.11 7.95 8.27
CA ALA A 127 4.36 8.65 8.02
C ALA A 127 4.10 10.12 7.66
N VAL A 128 4.64 11.04 8.46
CA VAL A 128 4.62 12.47 8.22
C VAL A 128 6.05 13.01 8.22
N ASP A 129 6.23 14.19 7.63
CA ASP A 129 7.49 14.93 7.65
C ASP A 129 7.18 16.41 7.92
N PRO A 130 6.94 16.79 9.19
CA PRO A 130 6.64 18.17 9.53
C PRO A 130 7.77 19.11 9.13
N GLY A 131 7.47 20.14 8.36
CA GLY A 131 8.43 21.10 7.85
C GLY A 131 7.77 22.06 6.87
N ASN A 132 8.59 22.91 6.24
CA ASN A 132 8.13 23.95 5.32
C ASN A 132 8.54 23.70 3.86
N GLU A 133 9.25 22.59 3.60
CA GLU A 133 9.62 22.24 2.23
C GLU A 133 8.40 21.70 1.48
N SER A 134 8.46 21.75 0.17
CA SER A 134 7.35 21.38 -0.72
C SER A 134 6.91 19.93 -0.63
N ASP A 135 7.82 19.03 -0.23
CA ASP A 135 7.58 17.59 -0.04
C ASP A 135 7.38 17.22 1.44
N GLN A 136 7.26 18.23 2.30
CA GLN A 136 7.03 18.08 3.73
C GLN A 136 5.58 18.41 4.12
N GLY A 137 5.13 17.86 5.24
CA GLY A 137 3.79 18.14 5.77
C GLY A 137 3.34 17.17 6.85
N GLY A 138 2.12 17.44 7.33
CA GLY A 138 1.50 16.68 8.41
C GLY A 138 1.96 17.12 9.79
N LYS A 139 1.36 16.52 10.81
CA LYS A 139 1.69 16.74 12.23
C LYS A 139 1.86 15.39 12.91
N THR A 140 2.82 15.31 13.82
CA THR A 140 2.98 14.13 14.69
C THR A 140 1.82 14.01 15.68
N GLY A 141 1.51 12.78 16.07
CA GLY A 141 0.45 12.46 17.01
C GLY A 141 0.51 10.99 17.44
N THR A 142 -0.53 10.53 18.13
CA THR A 142 -0.60 9.14 18.62
C THR A 142 -0.36 8.12 17.50
N PHE A 143 -0.98 8.33 16.33
CA PHE A 143 -0.89 7.44 15.16
C PHE A 143 -0.14 8.06 13.98
N ALA A 144 0.66 9.12 14.22
CA ALA A 144 1.49 9.74 13.20
C ALA A 144 2.87 10.07 13.76
N SER A 145 3.93 9.72 13.04
CA SER A 145 5.30 10.00 13.44
C SER A 145 6.10 10.65 12.33
N SER A 146 7.03 11.51 12.72
CA SER A 146 8.01 12.06 11.79
C SER A 146 8.92 10.94 11.31
N ALA A 147 8.81 10.61 10.04
CA ALA A 147 9.60 9.58 9.38
C ALA A 147 10.64 10.17 8.41
N GLY A 148 10.63 11.49 8.18
CA GLY A 148 11.39 12.12 7.11
C GLY A 148 10.80 11.82 5.72
N LEU A 149 9.54 11.45 5.69
CA LEU A 149 8.77 11.16 4.48
C LEU A 149 7.30 11.51 4.74
N TYR A 150 6.72 12.32 3.87
CA TYR A 150 5.31 12.67 3.95
C TYR A 150 4.50 11.80 2.98
N SER A 151 3.86 10.76 3.52
CA SER A 151 3.16 9.75 2.73
C SER A 151 2.05 10.34 1.84
N ALA A 152 1.36 11.40 2.26
CA ALA A 152 0.37 12.06 1.42
C ALA A 152 1.00 12.70 0.17
N TYR A 153 2.16 13.34 0.28
CA TYR A 153 2.87 13.91 -0.86
C TYR A 153 3.21 12.82 -1.88
N TYR A 154 3.81 11.71 -1.44
CA TYR A 154 4.17 10.61 -2.33
C TYR A 154 2.96 9.91 -2.93
N SER A 155 1.82 9.86 -2.21
CA SER A 155 0.57 9.39 -2.79
C SER A 155 0.08 10.28 -3.93
N LEU A 156 0.14 11.62 -3.75
CA LEU A 156 -0.27 12.56 -4.79
C LEU A 156 0.62 12.50 -6.03
N ILE A 157 1.94 12.31 -5.85
CA ILE A 157 2.90 12.08 -6.95
C ILE A 157 2.55 10.79 -7.69
N SER A 158 2.38 9.67 -6.96
CA SER A 158 2.03 8.36 -7.52
C SER A 158 0.76 8.44 -8.38
N TRP A 159 -0.24 9.18 -7.91
CA TRP A 159 -1.51 9.37 -8.61
C TRP A 159 -1.46 10.45 -9.69
N LYS A 160 -0.30 11.09 -9.92
CA LYS A 160 -0.08 12.16 -10.91
C LYS A 160 -1.01 13.37 -10.69
N LEU A 161 -1.37 13.64 -9.45
CA LEU A 161 -2.15 14.82 -9.06
C LEU A 161 -1.28 16.05 -8.84
N ILE A 162 0.00 15.84 -8.58
CA ILE A 162 1.04 16.87 -8.53
C ILE A 162 2.30 16.36 -9.23
N GLU A 163 3.12 17.27 -9.73
CA GLU A 163 4.44 16.93 -10.26
C GLU A 163 5.49 16.92 -9.15
N GLN A 164 6.46 16.00 -9.25
CA GLN A 164 7.59 16.02 -8.36
C GLN A 164 8.42 17.27 -8.65
N MET A 165 8.51 18.18 -7.69
CA MET A 165 9.39 19.33 -7.82
C MET A 165 10.84 18.88 -7.82
N ARG A 166 11.59 19.34 -8.82
CA ARG A 166 13.01 19.01 -9.05
C ARG A 166 13.92 19.82 -8.14
#